data_d84800dcd5e7ca896bc7b252248541b4
#
_entry.id   d84800dcd5e7ca896bc7b252248541b4
#
_cell.length_a   1.000
_cell.length_b   1.000
_cell.length_c   1.000
_cell.angle_alpha   90.00
_cell.angle_beta   90.00
_cell.angle_gamma   90.00
#
_symmetry.space_group_name_H-M   'P 1'
#
loop_
_entity.id
_entity.type
_entity.pdbx_description
1 polymer ?
#
loop_
_entity_poly.entity_id
_entity_poly.type
_entity_poly.pdbx_seq_one_letter_code
_entity_poly.pdbx_strand_id
1 'polypeptide(L)'
;HPAAHTQLDEAVEESFPASDPAALSFADDGAVNVQSAANGAEGRPSKPVRVKGERGEFILDHGAVAVAGITSGTNTSNPSVMLGAALLAKKAVEKGLSSKPWVKTSMAPGSQVVTVYYDKSGLWPYLEKLGFYLVGYGCTTCIGNSGPLPEEISKAINDNDLTATAVLSGNRNFEGRINPDVKMNYLASPPLVIAYALAGTMDFD
;
A
#
# COMPACT_ATOMS: atom_id res chain seq x y z
N HIS A 1 -17.88 22.51 12.13
CA HIS A 1 -18.34 21.79 13.34
C HIS A 1 -17.17 21.01 13.92
N PRO A 2 -16.77 21.21 15.19
CA PRO A 2 -15.58 20.57 15.78
C PRO A 2 -15.69 19.05 15.94
N ALA A 3 -16.90 18.49 15.95
CA ALA A 3 -17.12 17.07 16.21
C ALA A 3 -16.77 16.12 15.06
N ALA A 4 -16.66 16.61 13.82
CA ALA A 4 -16.29 15.77 12.68
C ALA A 4 -14.75 15.56 12.59
N HIS A 5 -13.97 16.45 13.17
CA HIS A 5 -12.51 16.33 13.21
C HIS A 5 -12.04 15.29 14.24
N THR A 6 -12.73 15.16 15.36
CA THR A 6 -12.34 14.27 16.44
C THR A 6 -12.55 12.78 16.11
N GLN A 7 -13.64 12.41 15.44
CA GLN A 7 -13.90 11.01 15.08
C GLN A 7 -12.97 10.49 13.98
N LEU A 8 -12.60 11.36 13.03
CA LEU A 8 -11.66 10.98 11.98
C LEU A 8 -10.22 10.93 12.51
N ASP A 9 -9.89 11.80 13.44
CA ASP A 9 -8.58 11.84 14.10
C ASP A 9 -8.39 10.64 15.03
N GLU A 10 -9.41 10.26 15.79
CA GLU A 10 -9.42 9.06 16.63
C GLU A 10 -9.31 7.77 15.79
N ALA A 11 -10.10 7.63 14.73
CA ALA A 11 -10.05 6.47 13.84
C ALA A 11 -8.68 6.33 13.11
N VAL A 12 -8.00 7.43 12.85
CA VAL A 12 -6.65 7.43 12.25
C VAL A 12 -5.60 7.10 13.29
N GLU A 13 -5.74 7.58 14.53
CA GLU A 13 -4.82 7.24 15.62
C GLU A 13 -4.97 5.79 16.07
N GLU A 14 -6.17 5.25 16.10
CA GLU A 14 -6.44 3.84 16.40
C GLU A 14 -6.03 2.90 15.25
N SER A 15 -5.99 3.37 14.00
CA SER A 15 -5.61 2.57 12.83
C SER A 15 -4.10 2.45 12.61
N PHE A 16 -3.30 3.23 13.33
CA PHE A 16 -1.84 3.17 13.26
C PHE A 16 -1.28 2.90 14.65
N PRO A 17 -0.93 1.65 14.95
CA PRO A 17 -0.08 1.39 16.09
C PRO A 17 1.21 2.18 15.91
N ALA A 18 1.57 2.99 16.90
CA ALA A 18 2.79 3.79 16.93
C ALA A 18 4.06 2.94 17.12
N SER A 19 3.99 1.65 16.85
CA SER A 19 5.12 0.75 16.87
C SER A 19 5.68 0.65 15.46
N ASP A 20 6.91 1.13 15.29
CA ASP A 20 7.75 0.67 14.21
C ASP A 20 7.64 -0.85 14.11
N PRO A 21 7.47 -1.41 12.89
CA PRO A 21 7.50 -2.85 12.73
C PRO A 21 8.77 -3.35 13.39
N ALA A 22 8.64 -4.32 14.27
CA ALA A 22 9.75 -4.86 15.03
C ALA A 22 10.92 -5.10 14.07
N ALA A 23 11.99 -4.36 14.25
CA ALA A 23 13.20 -4.53 13.49
C ALA A 23 13.74 -5.92 13.85
N LEU A 24 13.51 -6.90 12.95
CA LEU A 24 14.21 -8.17 13.07
C LEU A 24 15.68 -7.87 12.88
N SER A 25 16.38 -7.72 14.00
CA SER A 25 17.83 -7.64 14.00
C SER A 25 18.36 -9.01 13.61
N PHE A 26 18.67 -9.17 12.33
CA PHE A 26 19.60 -10.23 11.96
C PHE A 26 20.96 -9.81 12.52
N ALA A 27 21.42 -10.53 13.52
CA ALA A 27 22.74 -10.38 14.05
C ALA A 27 23.73 -10.73 12.95
N ASP A 28 24.18 -9.72 12.21
CA ASP A 28 25.53 -9.65 11.68
C ASP A 28 25.82 -8.25 11.12
N ASP A 29 26.95 -7.68 11.61
CA ASP A 29 27.70 -6.58 11.02
C ASP A 29 26.99 -5.25 10.72
N GLY A 30 26.84 -4.41 11.74
CA GLY A 30 26.55 -2.97 11.59
C GLY A 30 25.08 -2.70 11.26
N ALA A 31 24.30 -2.36 12.26
CA ALA A 31 22.85 -2.19 12.24
C ALA A 31 22.35 -1.26 11.11
N VAL A 32 22.13 -1.81 9.94
CA VAL A 32 21.27 -1.20 8.93
C VAL A 32 19.85 -1.57 9.29
N ASN A 33 19.03 -0.60 9.60
CA ASN A 33 17.60 -0.80 9.87
C ASN A 33 16.90 -1.18 8.57
N VAL A 34 16.81 -2.49 8.32
CA VAL A 34 16.21 -3.03 7.09
C VAL A 34 14.70 -3.15 7.29
N GLN A 35 13.93 -2.48 6.46
CA GLN A 35 12.47 -2.60 6.50
C GLN A 35 12.02 -4.02 6.14
N SER A 36 11.05 -4.55 6.88
CA SER A 36 10.60 -5.93 6.73
C SER A 36 9.09 -6.04 6.59
N ALA A 37 8.65 -6.94 5.71
CA ALA A 37 7.27 -7.40 5.65
C ALA A 37 6.99 -8.52 6.66
N ALA A 38 8.05 -9.09 7.28
CA ALA A 38 7.91 -10.09 8.32
C ALA A 38 7.68 -9.40 9.67
N ASN A 39 6.57 -9.67 10.31
CA ASN A 39 6.21 -9.09 11.62
C ASN A 39 6.12 -10.12 12.74
N GLY A 40 6.57 -11.35 12.49
CA GLY A 40 6.72 -12.39 13.52
C GLY A 40 5.40 -12.87 14.14
N ALA A 41 4.28 -12.72 13.44
CA ALA A 41 2.99 -13.22 13.94
C ALA A 41 3.05 -14.73 14.23
N GLU A 42 2.74 -15.10 15.46
CA GLU A 42 2.77 -16.49 15.91
C GLU A 42 1.77 -17.36 15.12
N GLY A 43 2.20 -18.58 14.74
CA GLY A 43 1.35 -19.59 14.11
C GLY A 43 1.18 -19.43 12.59
N ARG A 44 1.84 -18.49 11.94
CA ARG A 44 1.81 -18.29 10.51
C ARG A 44 3.12 -18.79 9.84
N PRO A 45 3.04 -19.42 8.65
CA PRO A 45 4.23 -19.71 7.87
C PRO A 45 5.02 -18.43 7.59
N SER A 46 6.30 -18.41 7.87
CA SER A 46 7.21 -17.30 7.60
C SER A 46 8.40 -17.79 6.80
N LYS A 47 8.76 -17.05 5.77
CA LYS A 47 9.92 -17.29 4.92
C LYS A 47 10.55 -15.95 4.54
N PRO A 48 11.27 -15.29 5.46
CA PRO A 48 11.87 -13.99 5.21
C PRO A 48 12.97 -14.11 4.15
N VAL A 49 12.89 -13.27 3.13
CA VAL A 49 13.83 -13.19 2.01
C VAL A 49 14.38 -11.79 1.93
N ARG A 50 15.70 -11.66 2.03
CA ARG A 50 16.40 -10.38 1.87
C ARG A 50 16.50 -10.05 0.39
N VAL A 51 16.08 -8.83 0.05
CA VAL A 51 16.08 -8.32 -1.34
C VAL A 51 16.87 -7.02 -1.37
N LYS A 52 17.76 -6.92 -2.38
CA LYS A 52 18.45 -5.67 -2.72
C LYS A 52 17.79 -5.11 -3.98
N GLY A 53 17.14 -3.98 -3.84
CA GLY A 53 16.46 -3.32 -4.94
C GLY A 53 16.97 -1.89 -5.14
N GLU A 54 16.47 -1.23 -6.17
CA GLU A 54 16.81 0.17 -6.48
C GLU A 54 16.45 1.13 -5.36
N ARG A 55 15.41 0.81 -4.56
CA ARG A 55 14.94 1.61 -3.43
C ARG A 55 15.57 1.21 -2.09
N GLY A 56 16.65 0.43 -2.11
CA GLY A 56 17.35 -0.01 -0.92
C GLY A 56 17.20 -1.50 -0.64
N GLU A 57 17.62 -1.91 0.53
CA GLU A 57 17.56 -3.29 0.99
C GLU A 57 16.36 -3.48 1.93
N PHE A 58 15.62 -4.56 1.75
CA PHE A 58 14.43 -4.87 2.53
C PHE A 58 14.21 -6.39 2.62
N ILE A 59 13.27 -6.79 3.47
CA ILE A 59 12.90 -8.20 3.66
C ILE A 59 11.47 -8.39 3.20
N LEU A 60 11.25 -9.35 2.30
CA LEU A 60 9.92 -9.85 1.92
C LEU A 60 9.61 -11.13 2.69
N ASP A 61 8.32 -11.35 2.94
CA ASP A 61 7.79 -12.58 3.52
C ASP A 61 6.40 -12.87 2.95
N HIS A 62 5.83 -14.02 3.32
CA HIS A 62 4.42 -14.29 3.04
C HIS A 62 3.53 -13.17 3.59
N GLY A 63 2.53 -12.77 2.81
CA GLY A 63 1.64 -11.67 3.16
C GLY A 63 2.18 -10.28 2.82
N ALA A 64 3.38 -10.16 2.21
CA ALA A 64 3.87 -8.88 1.73
C ALA A 64 2.88 -8.27 0.72
N VAL A 65 2.56 -7.00 0.90
CA VAL A 65 1.75 -6.22 -0.05
C VAL A 65 2.65 -5.75 -1.18
N ALA A 66 2.56 -6.40 -2.34
CA ALA A 66 3.36 -6.05 -3.51
C ALA A 66 2.69 -4.98 -4.39
N VAL A 67 1.36 -4.91 -4.36
CA VAL A 67 0.57 -3.92 -5.12
C VAL A 67 -0.47 -3.26 -4.21
N ALA A 68 -0.53 -1.95 -4.23
CA ALA A 68 -1.57 -1.16 -3.60
C ALA A 68 -2.12 -0.15 -4.61
N GLY A 69 -3.38 -0.31 -5.02
CA GLY A 69 -3.98 0.51 -6.07
C GLY A 69 -5.32 1.10 -5.68
N ILE A 70 -5.44 2.41 -5.78
CA ILE A 70 -6.75 3.08 -5.77
C ILE A 70 -7.24 3.09 -7.21
N THR A 71 -8.31 2.34 -7.46
CA THR A 71 -8.83 2.11 -8.81
C THR A 71 -10.34 2.36 -8.86
N SER A 72 -10.91 2.37 -10.06
CA SER A 72 -12.33 2.65 -10.22
C SER A 72 -13.22 1.62 -9.52
N GLY A 73 -14.19 2.11 -8.78
CA GLY A 73 -15.23 1.34 -8.12
C GLY A 73 -16.30 2.30 -7.60
N THR A 74 -17.41 1.79 -7.10
CA THR A 74 -18.52 2.63 -6.60
C THR A 74 -18.06 3.59 -5.51
N ASN A 75 -17.15 3.16 -4.65
CA ASN A 75 -16.60 3.98 -3.56
C ASN A 75 -15.55 5.00 -4.02
N THR A 76 -14.88 4.79 -5.14
CA THR A 76 -13.88 5.72 -5.69
C THR A 76 -14.48 6.93 -6.38
N SER A 77 -15.80 7.00 -6.49
CA SER A 77 -16.52 8.19 -6.95
C SER A 77 -17.07 9.02 -5.79
N ASN A 78 -17.04 8.50 -4.57
CA ASN A 78 -17.52 9.21 -3.38
C ASN A 78 -16.47 10.21 -2.89
N PRO A 79 -16.71 11.53 -2.98
CA PRO A 79 -15.75 12.54 -2.57
C PRO A 79 -15.28 12.40 -1.11
N SER A 80 -16.18 12.02 -0.21
CA SER A 80 -15.84 11.88 1.21
C SER A 80 -14.81 10.80 1.46
N VAL A 81 -14.96 9.65 0.80
CA VAL A 81 -14.03 8.52 0.93
C VAL A 81 -12.68 8.85 0.29
N MET A 82 -12.71 9.48 -0.89
CA MET A 82 -11.48 9.85 -1.59
C MET A 82 -10.72 10.96 -0.87
N LEU A 83 -11.43 11.98 -0.38
CA LEU A 83 -10.81 13.03 0.44
C LEU A 83 -10.28 12.46 1.77
N GLY A 84 -10.99 11.51 2.38
CA GLY A 84 -10.52 10.79 3.56
C GLY A 84 -9.19 10.07 3.30
N ALA A 85 -9.06 9.39 2.15
CA ALA A 85 -7.82 8.76 1.75
C ALA A 85 -6.67 9.78 1.58
N ALA A 86 -6.93 10.90 0.94
CA ALA A 86 -5.93 11.94 0.75
C ALA A 86 -5.54 12.66 2.05
N LEU A 87 -6.48 12.82 2.99
CA LEU A 87 -6.20 13.33 4.33
C LEU A 87 -5.33 12.37 5.15
N LEU A 88 -5.58 11.05 5.02
CA LEU A 88 -4.72 10.04 5.60
C LEU A 88 -3.30 10.12 5.02
N ALA A 89 -3.18 10.24 3.70
CA ALA A 89 -1.89 10.43 3.04
C ALA A 89 -1.17 11.67 3.56
N LYS A 90 -1.88 12.79 3.73
CA LYS A 90 -1.33 14.02 4.31
C LYS A 90 -0.79 13.79 5.71
N LYS A 91 -1.59 13.21 6.60
CA LYS A 91 -1.17 12.93 7.97
C LYS A 91 0.03 11.97 8.03
N ALA A 92 0.04 10.95 7.20
CA ALA A 92 1.16 10.01 7.10
C ALA A 92 2.45 10.72 6.68
N VAL A 93 2.41 11.54 5.64
CA VAL A 93 3.56 12.32 5.17
C VAL A 93 4.04 13.32 6.23
N GLU A 94 3.12 14.00 6.91
CA GLU A 94 3.45 14.94 8.00
C GLU A 94 4.10 14.23 9.19
N LYS A 95 3.78 12.97 9.44
CA LYS A 95 4.43 12.10 10.44
C LYS A 95 5.73 11.44 9.94
N GLY A 96 6.16 11.73 8.71
CA GLY A 96 7.38 11.16 8.12
C GLY A 96 7.23 9.73 7.60
N LEU A 97 5.99 9.22 7.48
CA LEU A 97 5.73 7.89 6.93
C LEU A 97 5.81 7.91 5.41
N SER A 98 6.17 6.78 4.83
CA SER A 98 6.19 6.54 3.39
C SER A 98 5.69 5.14 3.06
N SER A 99 5.21 4.94 1.83
CA SER A 99 4.92 3.59 1.34
C SER A 99 6.18 2.73 1.39
N LYS A 100 6.02 1.46 1.70
CA LYS A 100 7.17 0.55 1.78
C LYS A 100 7.84 0.39 0.41
N PRO A 101 9.17 0.20 0.35
CA PRO A 101 9.93 0.22 -0.90
C PRO A 101 9.53 -0.91 -1.87
N TRP A 102 8.98 -2.00 -1.38
CA TRP A 102 8.50 -3.12 -2.21
C TRP A 102 7.07 -2.97 -2.72
N VAL A 103 6.31 -1.98 -2.24
CA VAL A 103 4.92 -1.79 -2.63
C VAL A 103 4.85 -0.95 -3.90
N LYS A 104 4.27 -1.50 -4.94
CA LYS A 104 3.92 -0.76 -6.15
C LYS A 104 2.57 -0.07 -5.95
N THR A 105 2.59 1.25 -5.92
CA THR A 105 1.40 2.08 -5.69
C THR A 105 0.91 2.70 -7.00
N SER A 106 -0.40 2.89 -7.13
CA SER A 106 -1.03 3.54 -8.28
C SER A 106 -2.38 4.16 -7.94
N MET A 107 -2.75 5.20 -8.70
CA MET A 107 -4.04 5.87 -8.64
C MET A 107 -4.70 5.87 -10.01
N ALA A 108 -5.88 5.26 -10.12
CA ALA A 108 -6.70 5.25 -11.34
C ALA A 108 -8.17 5.49 -10.98
N PRO A 109 -8.57 6.74 -10.66
CA PRO A 109 -9.92 7.05 -10.23
C PRO A 109 -10.95 6.84 -11.34
N GLY A 110 -12.22 6.70 -10.95
CA GLY A 110 -13.31 6.44 -11.88
C GLY A 110 -13.62 7.59 -12.83
N SER A 111 -13.29 8.82 -12.49
CA SER A 111 -13.51 9.99 -13.32
C SER A 111 -12.54 11.13 -13.02
N GLN A 112 -12.45 12.06 -13.97
CA GLN A 112 -11.62 13.28 -13.82
C GLN A 112 -12.11 14.21 -12.71
N VAL A 113 -13.35 14.09 -12.27
CA VAL A 113 -13.88 14.87 -11.14
C VAL A 113 -13.06 14.67 -9.87
N VAL A 114 -12.51 13.47 -9.67
CA VAL A 114 -11.65 13.14 -8.53
C VAL A 114 -10.38 14.00 -8.52
N THR A 115 -9.72 14.13 -9.66
CA THR A 115 -8.52 14.96 -9.76
C THR A 115 -8.84 16.44 -9.53
N VAL A 116 -9.99 16.91 -10.00
CA VAL A 116 -10.42 18.31 -9.80
C VAL A 116 -10.59 18.63 -8.31
N TYR A 117 -11.23 17.79 -7.52
CA TYR A 117 -11.37 18.13 -6.09
C TYR A 117 -10.07 17.87 -5.29
N TYR A 118 -9.20 16.98 -5.73
CA TYR A 118 -7.87 16.86 -5.15
C TYR A 118 -6.99 18.09 -5.42
N ASP A 119 -7.03 18.64 -6.62
CA ASP A 119 -6.35 19.87 -6.95
C ASP A 119 -6.88 21.04 -6.13
N LYS A 120 -8.21 21.20 -6.06
CA LYS A 120 -8.86 22.26 -5.28
C LYS A 120 -8.59 22.15 -3.78
N SER A 121 -8.47 20.95 -3.24
CA SER A 121 -8.16 20.73 -1.82
C SER A 121 -6.67 20.82 -1.49
N GLY A 122 -5.78 20.84 -2.49
CA GLY A 122 -4.33 20.83 -2.30
C GLY A 122 -3.78 19.52 -1.72
N LEU A 123 -4.54 18.43 -1.81
CA LEU A 123 -4.17 17.13 -1.23
C LEU A 123 -3.37 16.23 -2.18
N TRP A 124 -3.39 16.52 -3.47
CA TRP A 124 -2.69 15.74 -4.49
C TRP A 124 -1.20 15.50 -4.20
N PRO A 125 -0.41 16.51 -3.81
CA PRO A 125 1.01 16.33 -3.55
C PRO A 125 1.33 15.30 -2.44
N TYR A 126 0.43 15.09 -1.49
CA TYR A 126 0.63 14.11 -0.41
C TYR A 126 0.43 12.68 -0.91
N LEU A 127 -0.52 12.46 -1.83
CA LEU A 127 -0.69 11.17 -2.49
C LEU A 127 0.54 10.82 -3.33
N GLU A 128 1.05 11.78 -4.10
CA GLU A 128 2.27 11.59 -4.91
C GLU A 128 3.50 11.30 -4.06
N LYS A 129 3.64 11.93 -2.90
CA LYS A 129 4.73 11.64 -1.95
C LYS A 129 4.70 10.21 -1.42
N LEU A 130 3.52 9.59 -1.35
CA LEU A 130 3.37 8.17 -1.04
C LEU A 130 3.47 7.26 -2.28
N GLY A 131 3.71 7.82 -3.47
CA GLY A 131 3.85 7.08 -4.71
C GLY A 131 2.54 6.80 -5.44
N PHE A 132 1.42 7.34 -4.98
CA PHE A 132 0.12 7.21 -5.65
C PHE A 132 -0.01 8.21 -6.79
N TYR A 133 0.74 7.95 -7.87
CA TYR A 133 0.66 8.76 -9.09
C TYR A 133 -0.56 8.36 -9.92
N LEU A 134 -1.13 9.34 -10.61
CA LEU A 134 -2.18 9.11 -11.59
C LEU A 134 -1.62 8.31 -12.77
N VAL A 135 -2.10 7.09 -12.97
CA VAL A 135 -1.69 6.22 -14.08
C VAL A 135 -2.77 6.10 -15.16
N GLY A 136 -3.96 6.61 -14.91
CA GLY A 136 -5.10 6.59 -15.82
C GLY A 136 -6.42 6.74 -15.09
N TYR A 137 -7.50 6.49 -15.79
CA TYR A 137 -8.85 6.51 -15.24
C TYR A 137 -9.54 5.18 -15.50
N GLY A 138 -10.44 4.78 -14.60
CA GLY A 138 -11.21 3.57 -14.76
C GLY A 138 -10.52 2.31 -14.24
N CYS A 139 -10.74 1.17 -14.88
CA CYS A 139 -10.31 -0.15 -14.41
C CYS A 139 -8.84 -0.50 -14.73
N THR A 140 -7.95 0.47 -14.81
CA THR A 140 -6.56 0.28 -15.26
C THR A 140 -5.82 -0.77 -14.44
N THR A 141 -5.82 -0.66 -13.12
CA THR A 141 -5.10 -1.59 -12.23
C THR A 141 -5.80 -2.95 -12.13
N CYS A 142 -7.13 -2.97 -12.12
CA CYS A 142 -7.91 -4.22 -12.01
C CYS A 142 -7.72 -5.18 -13.18
N ILE A 143 -7.24 -4.70 -14.31
CA ILE A 143 -7.01 -5.50 -15.52
C ILE A 143 -5.52 -5.74 -15.82
N GLY A 144 -4.65 -5.44 -14.86
CA GLY A 144 -3.21 -5.67 -14.98
C GLY A 144 -2.43 -4.57 -15.71
N ASN A 145 -3.06 -3.44 -16.06
CA ASN A 145 -2.39 -2.35 -16.77
C ASN A 145 -1.48 -1.48 -15.90
N SER A 146 -1.30 -1.79 -14.62
CA SER A 146 -0.27 -1.16 -13.78
C SER A 146 1.15 -1.65 -14.07
N GLY A 147 1.30 -2.61 -14.98
CA GLY A 147 2.58 -3.15 -15.41
C GLY A 147 3.18 -4.16 -14.42
N PRO A 148 4.35 -4.74 -14.76
CA PRO A 148 5.02 -5.74 -13.94
C PRO A 148 5.53 -5.15 -12.63
N LEU A 149 5.80 -6.01 -11.65
CA LEU A 149 6.59 -5.63 -10.47
C LEU A 149 8.04 -5.35 -10.87
N PRO A 150 8.80 -4.59 -10.05
CA PRO A 150 10.25 -4.52 -10.18
C PRO A 150 10.87 -5.92 -10.24
N GLU A 151 11.88 -6.11 -11.09
CA GLU A 151 12.44 -7.43 -11.37
C GLU A 151 12.93 -8.14 -10.12
N GLU A 152 13.60 -7.42 -9.24
CA GLU A 152 14.12 -7.95 -7.98
C GLU A 152 13.02 -8.45 -7.04
N ILE A 153 11.86 -7.80 -7.04
CA ILE A 153 10.69 -8.20 -6.22
C ILE A 153 10.01 -9.41 -6.87
N SER A 154 9.76 -9.36 -8.17
CA SER A 154 9.19 -10.47 -8.93
C SER A 154 10.03 -11.74 -8.77
N LYS A 155 11.36 -11.63 -8.92
CA LYS A 155 12.29 -12.73 -8.73
C LYS A 155 12.26 -13.28 -7.31
N ALA A 156 12.30 -12.43 -6.29
CA ALA A 156 12.25 -12.87 -4.90
C ALA A 156 10.96 -13.63 -4.57
N ILE A 157 9.82 -13.17 -5.09
CA ILE A 157 8.52 -13.84 -4.92
C ILE A 157 8.52 -15.22 -5.58
N ASN A 158 8.95 -15.31 -6.83
CA ASN A 158 8.88 -16.54 -7.62
C ASN A 158 9.91 -17.57 -7.18
N ASP A 159 11.17 -17.17 -6.99
CA ASP A 159 12.26 -18.09 -6.59
C ASP A 159 12.03 -18.69 -5.20
N ASN A 160 11.32 -17.97 -4.33
CA ASN A 160 11.06 -18.42 -2.96
C ASN A 160 9.62 -18.87 -2.72
N ASP A 161 8.79 -18.87 -3.75
CA ASP A 161 7.36 -19.23 -3.66
C ASP A 161 6.61 -18.44 -2.56
N LEU A 162 6.88 -17.13 -2.48
CA LEU A 162 6.24 -16.26 -1.52
C LEU A 162 4.76 -16.03 -1.90
N THR A 163 3.91 -15.93 -0.90
CA THR A 163 2.52 -15.50 -1.08
C THR A 163 2.46 -13.99 -0.97
N ALA A 164 2.67 -13.30 -2.09
CA ALA A 164 2.50 -11.87 -2.19
C ALA A 164 1.03 -11.49 -2.41
N THR A 165 0.66 -10.28 -2.01
CA THR A 165 -0.72 -9.81 -2.01
C THR A 165 -0.87 -8.49 -2.78
N ALA A 166 -2.07 -8.25 -3.28
CA ALA A 166 -2.50 -6.96 -3.79
C ALA A 166 -3.70 -6.44 -3.00
N VAL A 167 -3.72 -5.15 -2.72
CA VAL A 167 -4.83 -4.46 -2.06
C VAL A 167 -5.34 -3.38 -3.00
N LEU A 168 -6.60 -3.49 -3.41
CA LEU A 168 -7.20 -2.63 -4.40
C LEU A 168 -8.56 -2.10 -3.95
N SER A 169 -8.91 -0.89 -4.36
CA SER A 169 -10.24 -0.31 -4.11
C SER A 169 -11.29 -0.62 -5.18
N GLY A 170 -10.93 -1.37 -6.21
CA GLY A 170 -11.83 -1.81 -7.27
C GLY A 170 -12.44 -3.19 -7.03
N ASN A 171 -13.54 -3.50 -7.73
CA ASN A 171 -14.36 -4.68 -7.48
C ASN A 171 -14.12 -5.87 -8.43
N ARG A 172 -13.04 -5.87 -9.21
CA ARG A 172 -12.72 -6.95 -10.17
C ARG A 172 -11.37 -7.58 -9.88
N ASN A 173 -11.24 -8.10 -8.68
CA ASN A 173 -10.02 -8.74 -8.20
C ASN A 173 -10.03 -10.22 -8.58
N PHE A 174 -9.70 -10.53 -9.83
CA PHE A 174 -9.53 -11.92 -10.25
C PHE A 174 -8.07 -12.32 -10.13
N GLU A 175 -7.82 -13.51 -9.60
CA GLU A 175 -6.49 -14.11 -9.53
C GLU A 175 -5.79 -14.08 -10.89
N GLY A 176 -4.50 -13.74 -10.90
CA GLY A 176 -3.66 -13.67 -12.08
C GLY A 176 -3.93 -12.49 -13.01
N ARG A 177 -4.99 -11.71 -12.80
CA ARG A 177 -5.34 -10.57 -13.66
C ARG A 177 -4.65 -9.27 -13.28
N ILE A 178 -4.44 -9.06 -11.98
CA ILE A 178 -3.84 -7.83 -11.48
C ILE A 178 -2.34 -7.87 -11.72
N ASN A 179 -1.70 -8.95 -11.31
CA ASN A 179 -0.29 -9.20 -11.53
C ASN A 179 -0.02 -10.72 -11.42
N PRO A 180 0.77 -11.31 -12.31
CA PRO A 180 1.03 -12.76 -12.29
C PRO A 180 1.80 -13.24 -11.05
N ASP A 181 2.57 -12.36 -10.40
CA ASP A 181 3.37 -12.70 -9.22
C ASP A 181 2.57 -12.64 -7.91
N VAL A 182 1.35 -12.10 -7.96
CA VAL A 182 0.48 -11.91 -6.79
C VAL A 182 -0.53 -13.04 -6.69
N LYS A 183 -0.50 -13.76 -5.57
CA LYS A 183 -1.38 -14.92 -5.34
C LYS A 183 -2.72 -14.57 -4.69
N MET A 184 -2.77 -13.49 -3.91
CA MET A 184 -3.97 -13.08 -3.19
C MET A 184 -4.31 -11.62 -3.46
N ASN A 185 -5.59 -11.36 -3.73
CA ASN A 185 -6.08 -10.01 -4.02
C ASN A 185 -7.18 -9.64 -3.03
N TYR A 186 -7.03 -8.49 -2.41
CA TYR A 186 -7.96 -7.98 -1.40
C TYR A 186 -8.65 -6.72 -1.89
N LEU A 187 -9.96 -6.66 -1.68
CA LEU A 187 -10.75 -5.46 -1.90
C LEU A 187 -10.81 -4.66 -0.61
N ALA A 188 -10.42 -3.40 -0.68
CA ALA A 188 -10.41 -2.49 0.46
C ALA A 188 -10.90 -1.09 0.06
N SER A 189 -11.30 -0.28 1.04
CA SER A 189 -11.60 1.12 0.78
C SER A 189 -10.32 1.91 0.41
N PRO A 190 -10.43 3.04 -0.32
CA PRO A 190 -9.27 3.86 -0.64
C PRO A 190 -8.36 4.24 0.55
N PRO A 191 -8.89 4.63 1.72
CA PRO A 191 -8.04 4.86 2.89
C PRO A 191 -7.28 3.61 3.34
N LEU A 192 -7.92 2.43 3.34
CA LEU A 192 -7.25 1.17 3.69
C LEU A 192 -6.17 0.77 2.67
N VAL A 193 -6.36 1.06 1.39
CA VAL A 193 -5.31 0.84 0.38
C VAL A 193 -4.05 1.62 0.74
N ILE A 194 -4.19 2.87 1.17
CA ILE A 194 -3.06 3.69 1.64
C ILE A 194 -2.45 3.09 2.91
N ALA A 195 -3.28 2.70 3.89
CA ALA A 195 -2.80 2.09 5.12
C ALA A 195 -1.96 0.82 4.86
N TYR A 196 -2.42 -0.06 3.99
CA TYR A 196 -1.67 -1.26 3.61
C TYR A 196 -0.40 -0.98 2.80
N ALA A 197 -0.37 0.09 2.01
CA ALA A 197 0.86 0.53 1.35
C ALA A 197 1.92 1.02 2.36
N LEU A 198 1.48 1.68 3.43
CA LEU A 198 2.34 2.13 4.52
C LEU A 198 2.81 0.95 5.38
N ALA A 199 1.94 0.00 5.67
CA ALA A 199 2.28 -1.21 6.42
C ALA A 199 3.17 -2.15 5.60
N GLY A 200 2.89 -2.34 4.31
CA GLY A 200 3.63 -3.21 3.41
C GLY A 200 3.38 -4.71 3.62
N THR A 201 2.50 -5.06 4.54
CA THR A 201 2.15 -6.45 4.88
C THR A 201 0.68 -6.56 5.22
N MET A 202 0.12 -7.76 5.05
CA MET A 202 -1.24 -8.10 5.50
C MET A 202 -1.27 -8.40 7.01
N ASP A 203 -0.13 -8.66 7.63
CA ASP A 203 0.04 -8.87 9.06
C ASP A 203 0.17 -7.53 9.80
N PHE A 204 -0.93 -6.86 9.84
CA PHE A 204 -1.02 -5.53 10.39
C PHE A 204 -2.38 -5.40 11.06
N ASP A 205 -2.37 -5.03 12.34
CA ASP A 205 -3.54 -4.85 13.20
C ASP A 205 -3.65 -3.40 13.65
#